data_d5604ff49cd5a54178b2dc402624fe55
#
_entry.id   d5604ff49cd5a54178b2dc402624fe55
#
_cell.length_a   1.000
_cell.length_b   1.000
_cell.length_c   1.000
_cell.angle_alpha   90.00
_cell.angle_beta   90.00
_cell.angle_gamma   90.00
#
_symmetry.space_group_name_H-M   'P 1'
#
loop_
_entity.id
_entity.type
_entity.pdbx_description
1 polymer ?
#
loop_
_entity_poly.entity_id
_entity_poly.type
_entity_poly.pdbx_seq_one_letter_code
_entity_poly.pdbx_strand_id
1 'polypeptide(L)'
;MTAPLPLDTRKLLLLTLAVLVVWFANLDYRKLIKPDEGRYAEISREMVASGDWLTPRLNGIKYLEKPPLHYWAGAAAFTLFGQDEWAARLWSALTGVLGIALAYYAGRSVFGASAGLYAAVVLGSCLLYVVVGHLNTLDMGLTLFLFVSLCAFMLAQRDEGSARENAVWMHTAWAAMAGAVLTKGLVGLVIPGATLVIYTLIQRDWRLWQRLRPITGLLLFLVITAPWFIIVSMRNPEFAWFFFVHEHLLRYTTTIHQRVEPWYYFLPLLIVGWLPWTA
;
A
#
# COMPACT_ATOMS: atom_id res chain seq x y z
N MET A 1 -24.74 -4.32 -28.72
CA MET A 1 -24.20 -4.24 -27.37
C MET A 1 -25.25 -4.71 -26.38
N THR A 2 -25.12 -5.94 -25.86
CA THR A 2 -26.08 -6.52 -24.91
C THR A 2 -25.89 -5.81 -23.57
N ALA A 3 -26.98 -5.25 -23.01
CA ALA A 3 -26.96 -4.67 -21.67
C ALA A 3 -26.45 -5.73 -20.67
N PRO A 4 -25.54 -5.37 -19.74
CA PRO A 4 -25.06 -6.30 -18.73
C PRO A 4 -26.24 -6.74 -17.87
N LEU A 5 -26.36 -8.05 -17.64
CA LEU A 5 -27.36 -8.62 -16.74
C LEU A 5 -27.24 -7.95 -15.35
N PRO A 6 -28.30 -7.36 -14.81
CA PRO A 6 -28.26 -6.81 -13.47
C PRO A 6 -28.02 -7.98 -12.49
N LEU A 7 -26.84 -8.03 -11.89
CA LEU A 7 -26.58 -8.97 -10.80
C LEU A 7 -27.57 -8.64 -9.67
N ASP A 8 -28.41 -9.62 -9.34
CA ASP A 8 -29.30 -9.54 -8.16
C ASP A 8 -28.45 -9.21 -6.93
N THR A 9 -28.86 -8.23 -6.15
CA THR A 9 -28.15 -7.76 -4.94
C THR A 9 -27.77 -8.93 -4.03
N ARG A 10 -28.65 -9.95 -3.92
CA ARG A 10 -28.39 -11.15 -3.14
C ARG A 10 -27.22 -11.98 -3.70
N LYS A 11 -27.15 -12.14 -5.02
CA LYS A 11 -26.04 -12.86 -5.69
C LYS A 11 -24.73 -12.12 -5.53
N LEU A 12 -24.74 -10.80 -5.65
CA LEU A 12 -23.55 -9.95 -5.43
C LEU A 12 -23.07 -10.08 -3.98
N LEU A 13 -23.99 -10.04 -3.00
CA LEU A 13 -23.65 -10.20 -1.58
C LEU A 13 -23.05 -11.59 -1.30
N LEU A 14 -23.66 -12.65 -1.83
CA LEU A 14 -23.15 -14.02 -1.65
C LEU A 14 -21.75 -14.19 -2.30
N LEU A 15 -21.55 -13.63 -3.48
CA LEU A 15 -20.24 -13.65 -4.15
C LEU A 15 -19.18 -12.89 -3.34
N THR A 16 -19.52 -11.70 -2.86
CA THR A 16 -18.64 -10.90 -2.00
C THR A 16 -18.29 -11.67 -0.73
N LEU A 17 -19.27 -12.28 -0.06
CA LEU A 17 -19.03 -13.08 1.13
C LEU A 17 -18.14 -14.30 0.83
N ALA A 18 -18.41 -15.01 -0.27
CA ALA A 18 -17.57 -16.14 -0.69
C ALA A 18 -16.12 -15.73 -0.94
N VAL A 19 -15.90 -14.60 -1.63
CA VAL A 19 -14.55 -14.05 -1.85
C VAL A 19 -13.87 -13.71 -0.54
N LEU A 20 -14.57 -13.05 0.39
CA LEU A 20 -14.01 -12.72 1.71
C LEU A 20 -13.67 -13.98 2.51
N VAL A 21 -14.54 -14.98 2.52
CA VAL A 21 -14.26 -16.26 3.20
C VAL A 21 -13.01 -16.93 2.60
N VAL A 22 -12.93 -17.06 1.28
CA VAL A 22 -11.77 -17.66 0.60
C VAL A 22 -10.50 -16.84 0.87
N TRP A 23 -10.59 -15.51 0.88
CA TRP A 23 -9.44 -14.64 1.08
C TRP A 23 -8.84 -14.73 2.49
N PHE A 24 -9.68 -14.89 3.52
CA PHE A 24 -9.22 -14.92 4.91
C PHE A 24 -9.06 -16.32 5.50
N ALA A 25 -9.64 -17.37 4.88
CA ALA A 25 -9.67 -18.71 5.42
C ALA A 25 -8.31 -19.42 5.48
N ASN A 26 -7.35 -18.99 4.67
CA ASN A 26 -6.06 -19.67 4.48
C ASN A 26 -4.85 -18.88 5.01
N LEU A 27 -5.03 -17.92 5.91
CA LEU A 27 -3.91 -17.11 6.38
C LEU A 27 -2.96 -17.88 7.33
N ASP A 28 -3.43 -18.92 7.98
CA ASP A 28 -2.67 -19.76 8.93
C ASP A 28 -2.23 -21.13 8.38
N TYR A 29 -2.57 -21.46 7.11
CA TYR A 29 -2.32 -22.81 6.56
C TYR A 29 -0.84 -23.23 6.52
N ARG A 30 0.08 -22.29 6.61
CA ARG A 30 1.52 -22.51 6.58
C ARG A 30 2.28 -21.64 7.57
N LYS A 31 3.46 -22.08 7.98
CA LYS A 31 4.38 -21.27 8.79
C LYS A 31 4.86 -20.03 8.02
N LEU A 32 5.31 -19.01 8.77
CA LEU A 32 5.87 -17.79 8.18
C LEU A 32 7.15 -18.11 7.40
N ILE A 33 7.22 -17.60 6.15
CA ILE A 33 8.37 -17.79 5.27
C ILE A 33 9.54 -16.91 5.74
N LYS A 34 10.69 -17.54 5.87
CA LYS A 34 11.95 -16.81 6.14
C LYS A 34 12.51 -16.21 4.84
N PRO A 35 13.20 -15.08 4.88
CA PRO A 35 13.45 -14.25 6.07
C PRO A 35 12.33 -13.25 6.38
N ASP A 36 11.53 -12.80 5.40
CA ASP A 36 10.75 -11.57 5.49
C ASP A 36 9.51 -11.68 6.38
N GLU A 37 8.64 -12.70 6.20
CA GLU A 37 7.45 -12.82 7.03
C GLU A 37 7.81 -12.97 8.52
N GLY A 38 8.79 -13.82 8.84
CA GLY A 38 9.25 -14.01 10.20
C GLY A 38 9.86 -12.77 10.80
N ARG A 39 10.66 -12.02 10.03
CA ARG A 39 11.26 -10.75 10.45
C ARG A 39 10.21 -9.72 10.85
N TYR A 40 9.22 -9.49 10.01
CA TYR A 40 8.21 -8.46 10.25
C TYR A 40 7.23 -8.86 11.35
N ALA A 41 6.92 -10.15 11.49
CA ALA A 41 6.15 -10.66 12.60
C ALA A 41 6.90 -10.50 13.93
N GLU A 42 8.21 -10.80 13.97
CA GLU A 42 9.04 -10.67 15.16
C GLU A 42 9.14 -9.21 15.61
N ILE A 43 9.31 -8.25 14.69
CA ILE A 43 9.31 -6.82 15.03
C ILE A 43 7.98 -6.43 15.69
N SER A 44 6.85 -6.87 15.14
CA SER A 44 5.52 -6.59 15.71
C SER A 44 5.36 -7.25 17.08
N ARG A 45 5.86 -8.47 17.25
CA ARG A 45 5.84 -9.20 18.52
C ARG A 45 6.65 -8.49 19.60
N GLU A 46 7.86 -8.02 19.26
CA GLU A 46 8.71 -7.28 20.19
C GLU A 46 8.08 -5.95 20.59
N MET A 47 7.40 -5.25 19.69
CA MET A 47 6.64 -4.04 20.03
C MET A 47 5.59 -4.32 21.12
N VAL A 48 4.83 -5.40 21.00
CA VAL A 48 3.84 -5.80 21.98
C VAL A 48 4.52 -6.19 23.30
N ALA A 49 5.57 -7.02 23.24
CA ALA A 49 6.24 -7.54 24.43
C ALA A 49 6.98 -6.45 25.23
N SER A 50 7.59 -5.49 24.55
CA SER A 50 8.35 -4.40 25.18
C SER A 50 7.52 -3.18 25.54
N GLY A 51 6.35 -3.00 24.91
CA GLY A 51 5.56 -1.76 24.96
C GLY A 51 6.20 -0.58 24.22
N ASP A 52 7.34 -0.78 23.52
CA ASP A 52 8.00 0.26 22.72
C ASP A 52 7.50 0.24 21.28
N TRP A 53 6.47 1.00 21.00
CA TRP A 53 5.88 1.15 19.68
C TRP A 53 6.58 2.22 18.82
N LEU A 54 7.58 2.90 19.36
CA LEU A 54 8.29 3.97 18.66
C LEU A 54 9.49 3.45 17.87
N THR A 55 10.36 2.66 18.54
CA THR A 55 11.60 2.15 17.94
C THR A 55 11.45 0.67 17.58
N PRO A 56 11.27 0.33 16.29
CA PRO A 56 11.22 -1.07 15.87
C PRO A 56 12.50 -1.82 16.25
N ARG A 57 12.36 -3.06 16.72
CA ARG A 57 13.48 -3.94 17.08
C ARG A 57 13.29 -5.32 16.47
N LEU A 58 14.40 -5.94 16.13
CA LEU A 58 14.46 -7.33 15.68
C LEU A 58 15.50 -8.06 16.52
N ASN A 59 15.09 -9.05 17.31
CA ASN A 59 15.94 -9.77 18.26
C ASN A 59 16.68 -8.81 19.21
N GLY A 60 15.96 -7.79 19.73
CA GLY A 60 16.50 -6.76 20.61
C GLY A 60 17.32 -5.66 19.92
N ILE A 61 17.72 -5.84 18.65
CA ILE A 61 18.51 -4.87 17.89
C ILE A 61 17.58 -3.87 17.21
N LYS A 62 17.92 -2.58 17.22
CA LYS A 62 17.15 -1.53 16.53
C LYS A 62 17.05 -1.82 15.05
N TYR A 63 15.82 -1.82 14.51
CA TYR A 63 15.54 -2.04 13.11
C TYR A 63 15.02 -0.74 12.49
N LEU A 64 15.94 0.07 11.98
CA LEU A 64 15.64 1.42 11.48
C LEU A 64 15.51 1.50 9.95
N GLU A 65 15.46 0.35 9.26
CA GLU A 65 15.38 0.30 7.79
C GLU A 65 14.04 0.75 7.23
N LYS A 66 12.95 0.57 7.98
CA LYS A 66 11.60 0.86 7.49
C LYS A 66 10.78 1.60 8.55
N PRO A 67 9.83 2.46 8.12
CA PRO A 67 8.89 3.15 8.99
C PRO A 67 7.88 2.18 9.65
N PRO A 68 7.12 2.63 10.65
CA PRO A 68 6.49 1.74 11.62
C PRO A 68 5.10 1.22 11.24
N LEU A 69 4.42 1.77 10.22
CA LEU A 69 2.97 1.54 10.04
C LEU A 69 2.60 0.07 9.89
N HIS A 70 3.40 -0.70 9.14
CA HIS A 70 3.19 -2.14 9.00
C HIS A 70 3.33 -2.87 10.34
N TYR A 71 4.35 -2.51 11.12
CA TYR A 71 4.62 -3.11 12.44
C TYR A 71 3.56 -2.73 13.45
N TRP A 72 3.07 -1.49 13.43
CA TRP A 72 1.94 -1.06 14.25
C TRP A 72 0.68 -1.87 13.95
N ALA A 73 0.39 -2.08 12.68
CA ALA A 73 -0.77 -2.88 12.27
C ALA A 73 -0.61 -4.34 12.71
N GLY A 74 0.57 -4.93 12.56
CA GLY A 74 0.87 -6.28 13.03
C GLY A 74 0.81 -6.40 14.56
N ALA A 75 1.38 -5.43 15.28
CA ALA A 75 1.33 -5.38 16.75
C ALA A 75 -0.11 -5.23 17.26
N ALA A 76 -0.92 -4.40 16.60
CA ALA A 76 -2.35 -4.29 16.93
C ALA A 76 -3.09 -5.62 16.68
N ALA A 77 -2.82 -6.29 15.56
CA ALA A 77 -3.40 -7.60 15.28
C ALA A 77 -2.99 -8.64 16.35
N PHE A 78 -1.73 -8.68 16.75
CA PHE A 78 -1.24 -9.58 17.80
C PHE A 78 -1.86 -9.27 19.18
N THR A 79 -2.09 -8.00 19.47
CA THR A 79 -2.74 -7.59 20.72
C THR A 79 -4.21 -8.03 20.77
N LEU A 80 -4.91 -7.98 19.63
CA LEU A 80 -6.35 -8.27 19.57
C LEU A 80 -6.68 -9.75 19.38
N PHE A 81 -5.86 -10.48 18.61
CA PHE A 81 -6.17 -11.83 18.14
C PHE A 81 -5.17 -12.90 18.60
N GLY A 82 -4.06 -12.50 19.24
CA GLY A 82 -2.99 -13.43 19.60
C GLY A 82 -1.86 -13.47 18.57
N GLN A 83 -0.76 -14.16 18.97
CA GLN A 83 0.48 -14.19 18.19
C GLN A 83 0.53 -15.48 17.35
N ASP A 84 -0.17 -15.49 16.24
CA ASP A 84 -0.20 -16.60 15.29
C ASP A 84 0.03 -16.14 13.85
N GLU A 85 0.13 -17.08 12.92
CA GLU A 85 0.38 -16.82 11.52
C GLU A 85 -0.76 -16.06 10.84
N TRP A 86 -1.99 -16.30 11.30
CA TRP A 86 -3.18 -15.60 10.80
C TRP A 86 -3.14 -14.12 11.16
N ALA A 87 -2.92 -13.80 12.42
CA ALA A 87 -2.84 -12.42 12.89
C ALA A 87 -1.66 -11.66 12.24
N ALA A 88 -0.52 -12.33 12.02
CA ALA A 88 0.63 -11.75 11.32
C ALA A 88 0.28 -11.31 9.90
N ARG A 89 -0.55 -12.08 9.16
CA ARG A 89 -0.93 -11.80 7.76
C ARG A 89 -2.17 -10.92 7.63
N LEU A 90 -2.90 -10.68 8.72
CA LEU A 90 -4.18 -9.98 8.70
C LEU A 90 -4.10 -8.61 8.03
N TRP A 91 -3.04 -7.82 8.31
CA TRP A 91 -2.88 -6.51 7.70
C TRP A 91 -2.73 -6.59 6.17
N SER A 92 -1.92 -7.50 5.66
CA SER A 92 -1.75 -7.72 4.22
C SER A 92 -3.06 -8.16 3.57
N ALA A 93 -3.80 -9.09 4.19
CA ALA A 93 -5.08 -9.54 3.68
C ALA A 93 -6.13 -8.42 3.65
N LEU A 94 -6.24 -7.62 4.72
CA LEU A 94 -7.16 -6.48 4.79
C LEU A 94 -6.84 -5.43 3.71
N THR A 95 -5.57 -5.06 3.58
CA THR A 95 -5.15 -4.08 2.57
C THR A 95 -5.35 -4.61 1.15
N GLY A 96 -5.21 -5.91 0.93
CA GLY A 96 -5.52 -6.56 -0.34
C GLY A 96 -7.00 -6.46 -0.70
N VAL A 97 -7.91 -6.82 0.20
CA VAL A 97 -9.35 -6.71 -0.03
C VAL A 97 -9.79 -5.25 -0.25
N LEU A 98 -9.24 -4.32 0.54
CA LEU A 98 -9.53 -2.90 0.37
C LEU A 98 -9.07 -2.39 -1.01
N GLY A 99 -7.95 -2.89 -1.55
CA GLY A 99 -7.51 -2.58 -2.89
C GLY A 99 -8.46 -3.12 -3.98
N ILE A 100 -9.00 -4.33 -3.82
CA ILE A 100 -10.03 -4.87 -4.73
C ILE A 100 -11.30 -4.00 -4.69
N ALA A 101 -11.76 -3.63 -3.50
CA ALA A 101 -12.91 -2.74 -3.34
C ALA A 101 -12.66 -1.36 -3.96
N LEU A 102 -11.46 -0.82 -3.82
CA LEU A 102 -11.06 0.43 -4.46
C LEU A 102 -11.04 0.32 -5.99
N ALA A 103 -10.54 -0.80 -6.54
CA ALA A 103 -10.56 -1.05 -7.98
C ALA A 103 -11.99 -1.05 -8.54
N TYR A 104 -12.92 -1.72 -7.82
CA TYR A 104 -14.34 -1.68 -8.15
C TYR A 104 -14.87 -0.24 -8.13
N TYR A 105 -14.63 0.48 -7.04
CA TYR A 105 -15.16 1.83 -6.85
C TYR A 105 -14.62 2.81 -7.90
N ALA A 106 -13.30 2.85 -8.10
CA ALA A 106 -12.66 3.75 -9.06
C ALA A 106 -13.06 3.42 -10.50
N GLY A 107 -13.02 2.13 -10.88
CA GLY A 107 -13.46 1.68 -12.21
C GLY A 107 -14.91 2.02 -12.49
N ARG A 108 -15.80 1.79 -11.51
CA ARG A 108 -17.22 2.16 -11.62
C ARG A 108 -17.43 3.68 -11.75
N SER A 109 -16.69 4.47 -10.99
CA SER A 109 -16.85 5.92 -10.95
C SER A 109 -16.38 6.61 -12.23
N VAL A 110 -15.42 6.02 -12.96
CA VAL A 110 -14.83 6.62 -14.16
C VAL A 110 -15.36 5.99 -15.44
N PHE A 111 -15.53 4.66 -15.48
CA PHE A 111 -15.82 3.90 -16.69
C PHE A 111 -17.16 3.14 -16.64
N GLY A 112 -17.91 3.24 -15.54
CA GLY A 112 -19.20 2.59 -15.37
C GLY A 112 -19.15 1.24 -14.64
N ALA A 113 -20.34 0.71 -14.30
CA ALA A 113 -20.49 -0.43 -13.39
C ALA A 113 -19.79 -1.71 -13.87
N SER A 114 -19.85 -2.01 -15.14
CA SER A 114 -19.20 -3.21 -15.72
C SER A 114 -17.69 -3.11 -15.64
N ALA A 115 -17.11 -1.94 -15.93
CA ALA A 115 -15.67 -1.72 -15.85
C ALA A 115 -15.17 -1.86 -14.40
N GLY A 116 -15.93 -1.35 -13.42
CA GLY A 116 -15.62 -1.55 -12.01
C GLY A 116 -15.59 -3.02 -11.61
N LEU A 117 -16.60 -3.81 -12.06
CA LEU A 117 -16.63 -5.24 -11.78
C LEU A 117 -15.44 -5.98 -12.41
N TYR A 118 -15.13 -5.71 -13.65
CA TYR A 118 -13.96 -6.31 -14.32
C TYR A 118 -12.66 -5.92 -13.64
N ALA A 119 -12.48 -4.66 -13.25
CA ALA A 119 -11.28 -4.21 -12.54
C ALA A 119 -11.09 -4.96 -11.21
N ALA A 120 -12.17 -5.15 -10.44
CA ALA A 120 -12.12 -5.91 -9.19
C ALA A 120 -11.80 -7.39 -9.41
N VAL A 121 -12.43 -8.04 -10.40
CA VAL A 121 -12.19 -9.45 -10.73
C VAL A 121 -10.77 -9.66 -11.23
N VAL A 122 -10.30 -8.83 -12.16
CA VAL A 122 -8.93 -8.91 -12.69
C VAL A 122 -7.90 -8.75 -11.58
N LEU A 123 -8.03 -7.70 -10.75
CA LEU A 123 -7.11 -7.47 -9.65
C LEU A 123 -7.15 -8.60 -8.61
N GLY A 124 -8.36 -8.99 -8.18
CA GLY A 124 -8.55 -10.00 -7.13
C GLY A 124 -8.18 -11.43 -7.54
N SER A 125 -8.03 -11.70 -8.85
CA SER A 125 -7.59 -12.99 -9.39
C SER A 125 -6.17 -12.96 -9.99
N CYS A 126 -5.52 -11.80 -10.00
CA CYS A 126 -4.13 -11.65 -10.42
C CYS A 126 -3.20 -12.40 -9.45
N LEU A 127 -2.40 -13.35 -9.97
CA LEU A 127 -1.57 -14.24 -9.15
C LEU A 127 -0.65 -13.46 -8.18
N LEU A 128 0.07 -12.47 -8.68
CA LEU A 128 0.98 -11.66 -7.85
C LEU A 128 0.22 -10.93 -6.73
N TYR A 129 -0.94 -10.37 -7.04
CA TYR A 129 -1.74 -9.65 -6.07
C TYR A 129 -2.25 -10.56 -4.95
N VAL A 130 -2.76 -11.75 -5.32
CA VAL A 130 -3.21 -12.76 -4.35
C VAL A 130 -2.05 -13.22 -3.48
N VAL A 131 -0.90 -13.57 -4.08
CA VAL A 131 0.28 -14.02 -3.34
C VAL A 131 0.74 -12.95 -2.34
N VAL A 132 0.91 -11.70 -2.78
CA VAL A 132 1.37 -10.60 -1.90
C VAL A 132 0.33 -10.28 -0.82
N GLY A 133 -0.96 -10.41 -1.10
CA GLY A 133 -2.04 -10.26 -0.13
C GLY A 133 -2.05 -11.31 0.99
N HIS A 134 -1.39 -12.46 0.76
CA HIS A 134 -1.28 -13.55 1.72
C HIS A 134 0.13 -13.72 2.32
N LEU A 135 0.99 -12.72 2.12
CA LEU A 135 2.32 -12.66 2.71
C LEU A 135 2.40 -11.51 3.74
N ASN A 136 2.98 -11.78 4.90
CA ASN A 136 3.28 -10.74 5.87
C ASN A 136 4.47 -9.90 5.40
N THR A 137 4.22 -8.98 4.47
CA THR A 137 5.22 -8.05 3.93
C THR A 137 4.65 -6.64 3.84
N LEU A 138 5.53 -5.65 3.74
CA LEU A 138 5.12 -4.25 3.63
C LEU A 138 4.45 -3.92 2.28
N ASP A 139 4.58 -4.82 1.30
CA ASP A 139 4.26 -4.53 -0.09
C ASP A 139 2.77 -4.33 -0.35
N MET A 140 1.90 -5.14 0.28
CA MET A 140 0.46 -4.99 0.07
C MET A 140 -0.07 -3.70 0.69
N GLY A 141 0.37 -3.34 1.91
CA GLY A 141 0.02 -2.06 2.51
C GLY A 141 0.49 -0.87 1.68
N LEU A 142 1.74 -0.91 1.19
CA LEU A 142 2.26 0.09 0.26
C LEU A 142 1.42 0.17 -1.02
N THR A 143 1.10 -0.98 -1.62
CA THR A 143 0.28 -1.07 -2.84
C THR A 143 -1.08 -0.40 -2.63
N LEU A 144 -1.76 -0.69 -1.52
CA LEU A 144 -3.03 -0.03 -1.20
C LEU A 144 -2.87 1.49 -1.13
N PHE A 145 -1.91 2.00 -0.36
CA PHE A 145 -1.75 3.44 -0.18
C PHE A 145 -1.36 4.15 -1.48
N LEU A 146 -0.49 3.56 -2.29
CA LEU A 146 -0.17 4.09 -3.62
C LEU A 146 -1.40 4.10 -4.53
N PHE A 147 -2.17 3.03 -4.51
CA PHE A 147 -3.40 2.92 -5.31
C PHE A 147 -4.46 3.92 -4.86
N VAL A 148 -4.68 4.07 -3.54
CA VAL A 148 -5.57 5.12 -2.98
C VAL A 148 -5.10 6.49 -3.42
N SER A 149 -3.79 6.78 -3.33
CA SER A 149 -3.24 8.07 -3.72
C SER A 149 -3.52 8.40 -5.19
N LEU A 150 -3.26 7.46 -6.10
CA LEU A 150 -3.46 7.67 -7.54
C LEU A 150 -4.95 7.75 -7.91
N CYS A 151 -5.79 6.86 -7.36
CA CYS A 151 -7.23 6.89 -7.60
C CYS A 151 -7.87 8.16 -7.04
N ALA A 152 -7.51 8.56 -5.82
CA ALA A 152 -8.03 9.78 -5.21
C ALA A 152 -7.58 11.03 -5.99
N PHE A 153 -6.32 11.07 -6.45
CA PHE A 153 -5.86 12.12 -7.35
C PHE A 153 -6.68 12.17 -8.65
N MET A 154 -6.92 11.04 -9.29
CA MET A 154 -7.75 10.95 -10.50
C MET A 154 -9.19 11.42 -10.26
N LEU A 155 -9.81 11.00 -9.16
CA LEU A 155 -11.17 11.40 -8.79
C LEU A 155 -11.26 12.91 -8.46
N ALA A 156 -10.19 13.48 -7.88
CA ALA A 156 -10.11 14.93 -7.60
C ALA A 156 -10.01 15.79 -8.87
N GLN A 157 -9.67 15.21 -10.02
CA GLN A 157 -9.58 15.92 -11.30
C GLN A 157 -10.90 15.97 -12.07
N ARG A 158 -11.95 15.30 -11.59
CA ARG A 158 -13.25 15.24 -12.28
C ARG A 158 -13.92 16.63 -12.30
N ASP A 159 -14.37 17.06 -13.48
CA ASP A 159 -15.08 18.34 -13.64
C ASP A 159 -16.52 18.28 -13.13
N GLU A 160 -17.10 17.09 -13.07
CA GLU A 160 -18.46 16.83 -12.57
C GLU A 160 -18.57 16.90 -11.04
N GLY A 161 -17.43 16.80 -10.33
CA GLY A 161 -17.38 16.83 -8.87
C GLY A 161 -17.55 18.24 -8.32
N SER A 162 -18.22 18.38 -7.17
CA SER A 162 -18.25 19.63 -6.45
C SER A 162 -16.85 20.02 -5.96
N ALA A 163 -16.62 21.33 -5.74
CA ALA A 163 -15.35 21.82 -5.20
C ALA A 163 -14.97 21.16 -3.86
N ARG A 164 -15.98 20.77 -3.05
CA ARG A 164 -15.80 20.06 -1.79
C ARG A 164 -15.36 18.62 -2.02
N GLU A 165 -16.00 17.88 -2.92
CA GLU A 165 -15.63 16.50 -3.26
C GLU A 165 -14.22 16.42 -3.82
N ASN A 166 -13.87 17.30 -4.76
CA ASN A 166 -12.53 17.39 -5.32
C ASN A 166 -11.48 17.70 -4.24
N ALA A 167 -11.84 18.56 -3.26
CA ALA A 167 -10.98 18.83 -2.12
C ALA A 167 -10.78 17.60 -1.22
N VAL A 168 -11.85 16.87 -0.90
CA VAL A 168 -11.78 15.65 -0.08
C VAL A 168 -10.91 14.60 -0.76
N TRP A 169 -11.13 14.35 -2.04
CA TRP A 169 -10.30 13.38 -2.79
C TRP A 169 -8.83 13.80 -2.84
N MET A 170 -8.55 15.09 -3.03
CA MET A 170 -7.16 15.56 -3.04
C MET A 170 -6.47 15.39 -1.67
N HIS A 171 -7.16 15.70 -0.57
CA HIS A 171 -6.62 15.46 0.76
C HIS A 171 -6.48 13.95 1.06
N THR A 172 -7.39 13.11 0.55
CA THR A 172 -7.24 11.65 0.61
C THR A 172 -5.98 11.18 -0.13
N ALA A 173 -5.66 11.76 -1.29
CA ALA A 173 -4.42 11.45 -2.00
C ALA A 173 -3.18 11.79 -1.15
N TRP A 174 -3.14 12.95 -0.52
CA TRP A 174 -2.04 13.37 0.37
C TRP A 174 -1.93 12.48 1.61
N ALA A 175 -3.04 12.16 2.25
CA ALA A 175 -3.06 11.25 3.40
C ALA A 175 -2.60 9.83 3.02
N ALA A 176 -2.98 9.34 1.85
CA ALA A 176 -2.52 8.06 1.34
C ALA A 176 -1.01 8.06 1.03
N MET A 177 -0.46 9.14 0.45
CA MET A 177 0.99 9.28 0.30
C MET A 177 1.70 9.25 1.66
N ALA A 178 1.15 9.89 2.68
CA ALA A 178 1.68 9.84 4.04
C ALA A 178 1.66 8.41 4.61
N GLY A 179 0.56 7.67 4.42
CA GLY A 179 0.46 6.25 4.78
C GLY A 179 1.48 5.37 4.04
N ALA A 180 1.68 5.62 2.74
CA ALA A 180 2.70 4.93 1.95
C ALA A 180 4.13 5.21 2.47
N VAL A 181 4.42 6.47 2.83
CA VAL A 181 5.72 6.85 3.43
C VAL A 181 5.90 6.18 4.78
N LEU A 182 4.89 6.16 5.65
CA LEU A 182 4.94 5.45 6.94
C LEU A 182 5.00 3.92 6.81
N THR A 183 4.67 3.37 5.64
CA THR A 183 4.79 1.93 5.36
C THR A 183 6.19 1.55 4.88
N LYS A 184 6.74 2.24 3.89
CA LYS A 184 8.00 1.79 3.23
C LYS A 184 9.02 2.92 2.98
N GLY A 185 8.73 4.16 3.34
CA GLY A 185 9.61 5.31 3.18
C GLY A 185 9.37 6.10 1.89
N LEU A 186 10.41 6.76 1.37
CA LEU A 186 10.31 7.77 0.32
C LEU A 186 9.65 7.29 -0.99
N VAL A 187 9.64 5.99 -1.25
CA VAL A 187 8.94 5.39 -2.42
C VAL A 187 7.45 5.77 -2.44
N GLY A 188 6.85 5.97 -1.26
CA GLY A 188 5.46 6.40 -1.11
C GLY A 188 5.18 7.81 -1.63
N LEU A 189 6.20 8.65 -1.77
CA LEU A 189 6.11 9.99 -2.36
C LEU A 189 6.62 10.00 -3.81
N VAL A 190 7.70 9.26 -4.07
CA VAL A 190 8.37 9.26 -5.38
C VAL A 190 7.46 8.69 -6.49
N ILE A 191 6.76 7.59 -6.24
CA ILE A 191 5.91 6.97 -7.27
C ILE A 191 4.72 7.87 -7.66
N PRO A 192 3.88 8.39 -6.73
CA PRO A 192 2.82 9.32 -7.10
C PRO A 192 3.35 10.60 -7.73
N GLY A 193 4.43 11.17 -7.20
CA GLY A 193 5.07 12.36 -7.75
C GLY A 193 5.59 12.15 -9.18
N ALA A 194 6.31 11.06 -9.44
CA ALA A 194 6.78 10.70 -10.77
C ALA A 194 5.62 10.47 -11.75
N THR A 195 4.56 9.78 -11.30
CA THR A 195 3.35 9.54 -12.11
C THR A 195 2.72 10.88 -12.52
N LEU A 196 2.56 11.82 -11.58
CA LEU A 196 2.02 13.15 -11.87
C LEU A 196 2.89 13.92 -12.88
N VAL A 197 4.22 13.93 -12.67
CA VAL A 197 5.15 14.63 -13.56
C VAL A 197 5.12 14.03 -14.98
N ILE A 198 5.26 12.70 -15.10
CA ILE A 198 5.27 12.01 -16.39
C ILE A 198 3.93 12.20 -17.10
N TYR A 199 2.82 12.05 -16.40
CA TYR A 199 1.49 12.25 -16.97
C TYR A 199 1.31 13.69 -17.48
N THR A 200 1.72 14.70 -16.69
CA THR A 200 1.68 16.12 -17.09
C THR A 200 2.50 16.38 -18.36
N LEU A 201 3.70 15.80 -18.43
CA LEU A 201 4.59 15.98 -19.58
C LEU A 201 4.02 15.35 -20.86
N ILE A 202 3.43 14.14 -20.75
CA ILE A 202 2.82 13.43 -21.88
C ILE A 202 1.57 14.16 -22.38
N GLN A 203 0.68 14.54 -21.46
CA GLN A 203 -0.61 15.19 -21.79
C GLN A 203 -0.44 16.69 -22.04
N ARG A 204 0.67 17.30 -21.61
CA ARG A 204 0.92 18.75 -21.63
C ARG A 204 -0.21 19.54 -20.92
N ASP A 205 -0.86 18.92 -19.93
CA ASP A 205 -1.94 19.54 -19.13
C ASP A 205 -1.43 19.95 -17.75
N TRP A 206 -1.16 21.25 -17.61
CA TRP A 206 -0.70 21.85 -16.34
C TRP A 206 -1.84 22.19 -15.39
N ARG A 207 -3.10 22.06 -15.80
CA ARG A 207 -4.26 22.33 -14.94
C ARG A 207 -4.33 21.37 -13.76
N LEU A 208 -3.79 20.16 -13.92
CA LEU A 208 -3.68 19.16 -12.85
C LEU A 208 -3.00 19.72 -11.60
N TRP A 209 -1.98 20.57 -11.77
CA TRP A 209 -1.22 21.17 -10.67
C TRP A 209 -2.03 22.21 -9.88
N GLN A 210 -3.00 22.85 -10.49
CA GLN A 210 -3.86 23.85 -9.82
C GLN A 210 -4.78 23.18 -8.78
N ARG A 211 -5.17 21.91 -9.00
CA ARG A 211 -6.05 21.17 -8.11
C ARG A 211 -5.30 20.41 -7.00
N LEU A 212 -3.96 20.40 -7.00
CA LEU A 212 -3.13 19.68 -6.03
C LEU A 212 -3.29 20.15 -4.58
N ARG A 213 -3.72 21.39 -4.36
CA ARG A 213 -3.82 22.00 -3.02
C ARG A 213 -2.53 21.81 -2.20
N PRO A 214 -1.35 22.23 -2.71
CA PRO A 214 -0.06 21.81 -2.17
C PRO A 214 0.15 22.27 -0.72
N ILE A 215 -0.34 23.43 -0.33
CA ILE A 215 -0.15 23.97 1.04
C ILE A 215 -0.90 23.09 2.05
N THR A 216 -2.22 22.92 1.85
CA THR A 216 -3.05 22.15 2.80
C THR A 216 -2.76 20.64 2.71
N GLY A 217 -2.42 20.14 1.54
CA GLY A 217 -2.03 18.75 1.33
C GLY A 217 -0.69 18.42 1.99
N LEU A 218 0.32 19.27 1.80
CA LEU A 218 1.63 19.10 2.43
C LEU A 218 1.52 19.21 3.96
N LEU A 219 0.72 20.15 4.46
CA LEU A 219 0.45 20.26 5.89
C LEU A 219 -0.15 18.97 6.46
N LEU A 220 -1.17 18.41 5.79
CA LEU A 220 -1.79 17.14 6.19
C LEU A 220 -0.76 16.00 6.15
N PHE A 221 0.02 15.91 5.07
CA PHE A 221 1.10 14.93 4.94
C PHE A 221 2.10 15.00 6.09
N LEU A 222 2.55 16.22 6.43
CA LEU A 222 3.49 16.43 7.53
C LEU A 222 2.88 16.13 8.90
N VAL A 223 1.61 16.50 9.14
CA VAL A 223 0.91 16.17 10.39
C VAL A 223 0.85 14.65 10.61
N ILE A 224 0.69 13.88 9.54
CA ILE A 224 0.64 12.40 9.63
C ILE A 224 2.05 11.80 9.78
N THR A 225 3.04 12.29 9.04
CA THR A 225 4.36 11.65 8.97
C THR A 225 5.35 12.19 9.99
N ALA A 226 5.43 13.51 10.16
CA ALA A 226 6.47 14.17 10.94
C ALA A 226 6.52 13.74 12.41
N PRO A 227 5.41 13.47 13.12
CA PRO A 227 5.48 13.09 14.53
C PRO A 227 6.38 11.89 14.77
N TRP A 228 6.19 10.80 14.00
CA TRP A 228 7.03 9.62 14.18
C TRP A 228 8.49 9.89 13.77
N PHE A 229 8.71 10.51 12.60
CA PHE A 229 10.08 10.78 12.13
C PHE A 229 10.87 11.69 13.07
N ILE A 230 10.23 12.70 13.65
CA ILE A 230 10.87 13.60 14.62
C ILE A 230 11.19 12.84 15.90
N ILE A 231 10.20 12.17 16.50
CA ILE A 231 10.38 11.53 17.81
C ILE A 231 11.39 10.38 17.72
N VAL A 232 11.34 9.55 16.64
CA VAL A 232 12.31 8.46 16.47
C VAL A 232 13.72 8.99 16.25
N SER A 233 13.89 10.11 15.53
CA SER A 233 15.19 10.76 15.32
C SER A 233 15.74 11.34 16.62
N MET A 234 14.89 11.94 17.46
CA MET A 234 15.30 12.45 18.77
C MET A 234 15.75 11.33 19.72
N ARG A 235 15.08 10.18 19.67
CA ARG A 235 15.38 9.02 20.51
C ARG A 235 16.55 8.19 20.00
N ASN A 236 16.79 8.21 18.69
CA ASN A 236 17.83 7.44 18.00
C ASN A 236 18.61 8.38 17.06
N PRO A 237 19.70 9.02 17.55
CA PRO A 237 20.44 10.01 16.77
C PRO A 237 20.97 9.50 15.42
N GLU A 238 21.26 8.19 15.31
CA GLU A 238 21.71 7.52 14.10
C GLU A 238 20.60 7.36 13.04
N PHE A 239 19.32 7.48 13.43
CA PHE A 239 18.19 7.16 12.54
C PHE A 239 18.16 7.99 11.28
N ALA A 240 18.29 9.30 11.36
CA ALA A 240 18.15 10.19 10.23
C ALA A 240 19.20 9.89 9.14
N TRP A 241 20.47 9.72 9.54
CA TRP A 241 21.52 9.36 8.59
C TRP A 241 21.30 7.96 8.01
N PHE A 242 21.00 6.96 8.87
CA PHE A 242 20.80 5.59 8.44
C PHE A 242 19.61 5.47 7.49
N PHE A 243 18.47 6.07 7.83
CA PHE A 243 17.26 5.95 7.04
C PHE A 243 17.34 6.73 5.72
N PHE A 244 17.69 8.02 5.75
CA PHE A 244 17.66 8.86 4.55
C PHE A 244 18.89 8.68 3.68
N VAL A 245 20.07 8.51 4.26
CA VAL A 245 21.33 8.41 3.48
C VAL A 245 21.61 6.94 3.15
N HIS A 246 21.75 6.07 4.14
CA HIS A 246 22.15 4.67 3.91
C HIS A 246 21.06 3.87 3.17
N GLU A 247 19.82 3.86 3.67
CA GLU A 247 18.72 3.04 3.13
C GLU A 247 18.05 3.62 1.89
N HIS A 248 18.16 4.92 1.63
CA HIS A 248 17.55 5.53 0.46
C HIS A 248 18.59 6.01 -0.54
N LEU A 249 19.51 6.91 -0.18
CA LEU A 249 20.47 7.46 -1.15
C LEU A 249 21.50 6.41 -1.58
N LEU A 250 22.25 5.84 -0.64
CA LEU A 250 23.34 4.89 -0.97
C LEU A 250 22.82 3.59 -1.58
N ARG A 251 21.65 3.14 -1.17
CA ARG A 251 21.02 1.94 -1.72
C ARG A 251 20.74 2.04 -3.23
N TYR A 252 20.40 3.22 -3.73
CA TYR A 252 20.07 3.43 -5.15
C TYR A 252 21.26 3.92 -5.98
N THR A 253 22.26 4.52 -5.33
CA THR A 253 23.42 5.10 -6.02
C THR A 253 24.67 4.25 -5.95
N THR A 254 24.68 3.19 -5.12
CA THR A 254 25.84 2.31 -4.93
C THR A 254 25.46 0.85 -4.96
N THR A 255 26.45 -0.05 -5.00
CA THR A 255 26.26 -1.51 -4.98
C THR A 255 26.31 -2.12 -3.56
N ILE A 256 26.19 -1.30 -2.50
CA ILE A 256 26.29 -1.76 -1.09
C ILE A 256 25.37 -2.94 -0.79
N HIS A 257 24.16 -2.96 -1.35
CA HIS A 257 23.19 -4.03 -1.11
C HIS A 257 23.31 -5.23 -2.06
N GLN A 258 24.29 -5.23 -3.00
CA GLN A 258 24.58 -6.31 -3.96
C GLN A 258 23.34 -6.82 -4.73
N ARG A 259 22.30 -6.01 -4.88
CA ARG A 259 21.08 -6.34 -5.64
C ARG A 259 21.20 -5.78 -7.04
N VAL A 260 22.04 -6.40 -7.85
CA VAL A 260 22.22 -6.01 -9.25
C VAL A 260 21.53 -7.05 -10.11
N GLU A 261 20.32 -6.71 -10.56
CA GLU A 261 19.55 -7.53 -11.47
C GLU A 261 19.56 -6.92 -12.89
N PRO A 262 19.43 -7.72 -13.96
CA PRO A 262 19.33 -7.19 -15.31
C PRO A 262 18.08 -6.33 -15.47
N TRP A 263 18.13 -5.32 -16.36
CA TRP A 263 17.04 -4.36 -16.56
C TRP A 263 15.68 -5.00 -16.89
N TYR A 264 15.68 -6.19 -17.49
CA TYR A 264 14.48 -6.93 -17.86
C TYR A 264 13.96 -7.86 -16.74
N TYR A 265 14.61 -7.89 -15.57
CA TYR A 265 14.27 -8.81 -14.47
C TYR A 265 12.78 -8.80 -14.09
N PHE A 266 12.17 -7.63 -14.10
CA PHE A 266 10.75 -7.51 -13.75
C PHE A 266 9.78 -7.96 -14.85
N LEU A 267 10.21 -8.08 -16.12
CA LEU A 267 9.30 -8.45 -17.21
C LEU A 267 8.71 -9.85 -17.05
N PRO A 268 9.51 -10.93 -16.85
CA PRO A 268 8.95 -12.25 -16.62
C PRO A 268 8.13 -12.33 -15.33
N LEU A 269 8.54 -11.60 -14.27
CA LEU A 269 7.77 -11.55 -13.03
C LEU A 269 6.39 -10.92 -13.24
N LEU A 270 6.28 -9.87 -14.05
CA LEU A 270 5.01 -9.26 -14.41
C LEU A 270 4.14 -10.20 -15.25
N ILE A 271 4.72 -10.86 -16.26
CA ILE A 271 3.98 -11.80 -17.12
C ILE A 271 3.38 -12.92 -16.29
N VAL A 272 4.18 -13.58 -15.45
CA VAL A 272 3.71 -14.65 -14.56
C VAL A 272 2.77 -14.11 -13.48
N GLY A 273 3.11 -12.96 -12.92
CA GLY A 273 2.34 -12.34 -11.85
C GLY A 273 0.94 -11.89 -12.25
N TRP A 274 0.73 -11.58 -13.52
CA TRP A 274 -0.58 -11.18 -14.05
C TRP A 274 -1.45 -12.35 -14.52
N LEU A 275 -0.96 -13.58 -14.42
CA LEU A 275 -1.82 -14.72 -14.70
C LEU A 275 -3.11 -14.67 -13.87
N PRO A 276 -4.25 -15.10 -14.47
CA PRO A 276 -4.40 -15.67 -15.81
C PRO A 276 -4.55 -14.62 -16.95
N TRP A 277 -4.42 -13.34 -16.70
CA TRP A 277 -4.75 -12.25 -17.61
C TRP A 277 -3.68 -11.93 -18.66
N THR A 278 -2.56 -12.62 -18.62
CA THR A 278 -1.47 -12.56 -19.61
C THR A 278 -1.49 -13.73 -20.60
N ALA A 279 -2.46 -14.66 -20.46
CA ALA A 279 -2.63 -15.82 -21.32
C ALA A 279 -3.61 -15.58 -22.46
#